data_f458296e6b3052a46abf4dba2975b8af
#
_entry.id   f458296e6b3052a46abf4dba2975b8af
#
_cell.length_a   1.000
_cell.length_b   1.000
_cell.length_c   1.000
_cell.angle_alpha   90.00
_cell.angle_beta   90.00
_cell.angle_gamma   90.00
#
_symmetry.space_group_name_H-M   'P 1'
#
loop_
_entity.id
_entity.type
_entity.pdbx_description
1 polymer ?
#
loop_
_entity_poly.entity_id
_entity_poly.type
_entity_poly.pdbx_seq_one_letter_code
_entity_poly.pdbx_strand_id
1 'polypeptide(L)'
;QGIHDVALPKLPVVFCIDRAGLVGEDGPTHHGTFDISLLNSIPNLLIFSPANDEELIAMINFAATYQEGPIAIRYPRGSAFHSEEVVTEFIPGKAQIVKEGENIALLSEGGAWQIALGTWNLLNSKGLNPWLINLRCLKPLDEDLLKNLGKTCSHIFTFETNVVIGGVGARIGQLLEESPCKVINFGYPDFFVPHGKIEQLNELIGFTPAHLSEEIQRHLSL
;
A
#
# COMPACT_ATOMS: atom_id res chain seq x y z
N GLN A 1 22.23 -6.11 -9.60
CA GLN A 1 22.94 -6.26 -8.30
C GLN A 1 21.98 -6.78 -7.24
N GLY A 2 20.86 -6.10 -6.90
CA GLY A 2 19.95 -6.52 -5.83
C GLY A 2 19.45 -7.98 -5.96
N ILE A 3 19.27 -8.50 -7.15
CA ILE A 3 18.82 -9.87 -7.39
C ILE A 3 19.98 -10.86 -7.19
N HIS A 4 21.08 -10.69 -7.93
CA HIS A 4 22.18 -11.67 -7.96
C HIS A 4 23.08 -11.61 -6.74
N ASP A 5 23.38 -10.39 -6.28
CA ASP A 5 24.41 -10.17 -5.25
C ASP A 5 23.81 -10.14 -3.85
N VAL A 6 22.49 -10.02 -3.71
CA VAL A 6 21.80 -9.90 -2.41
C VAL A 6 20.69 -10.94 -2.24
N ALA A 7 19.65 -10.94 -3.10
CA ALA A 7 18.47 -11.76 -2.88
C ALA A 7 18.72 -13.26 -3.15
N LEU A 8 19.52 -13.59 -4.17
CA LEU A 8 19.86 -14.97 -4.49
C LEU A 8 20.65 -15.64 -3.36
N PRO A 9 21.74 -15.06 -2.83
CA PRO A 9 22.47 -15.60 -1.69
C PRO A 9 21.80 -15.35 -0.33
N LYS A 10 20.62 -14.69 -0.30
CA LYS A 10 19.87 -14.35 0.91
C LYS A 10 20.67 -13.54 1.93
N LEU A 11 21.43 -12.55 1.47
CA LEU A 11 22.18 -11.69 2.37
C LEU A 11 21.25 -10.78 3.19
N PRO A 12 21.53 -10.57 4.48
CA PRO A 12 20.71 -9.71 5.35
C PRO A 12 21.00 -8.23 5.08
N VAL A 13 20.56 -7.74 3.94
CA VAL A 13 20.70 -6.34 3.51
C VAL A 13 19.39 -5.62 3.69
N VAL A 14 19.42 -4.42 4.28
CA VAL A 14 18.25 -3.56 4.42
C VAL A 14 18.34 -2.42 3.39
N PHE A 15 17.38 -2.38 2.48
CA PHE A 15 17.20 -1.29 1.52
C PHE A 15 16.22 -0.28 2.10
N CYS A 16 16.71 0.88 2.51
CA CYS A 16 15.89 2.02 2.91
C CYS A 16 15.56 2.85 1.65
N ILE A 17 14.33 2.72 1.16
CA ILE A 17 13.88 3.37 -0.08
C ILE A 17 13.08 4.61 0.30
N ASP A 18 13.75 5.74 0.27
CA ASP A 18 13.13 7.05 0.47
C ASP A 18 12.39 7.53 -0.80
N ARG A 19 11.62 8.59 -0.67
CA ARG A 19 10.85 9.19 -1.77
C ARG A 19 9.82 8.26 -2.43
N ALA A 20 9.26 7.33 -1.66
CA ALA A 20 8.15 6.51 -2.13
C ALA A 20 6.95 7.40 -2.52
N GLY A 21 6.36 7.13 -3.68
CA GLY A 21 5.26 7.92 -4.23
C GLY A 21 5.70 9.24 -4.87
N LEU A 22 4.82 10.22 -4.90
CA LEU A 22 5.10 11.54 -5.47
C LEU A 22 5.96 12.37 -4.53
N VAL A 23 6.99 13.02 -5.07
CA VAL A 23 7.89 13.92 -4.33
C VAL A 23 7.65 15.41 -4.67
N GLY A 24 6.71 15.69 -5.57
CA GLY A 24 6.26 17.04 -5.86
C GLY A 24 7.16 17.79 -6.84
N GLU A 25 7.81 18.84 -6.36
CA GLU A 25 8.55 19.79 -7.21
C GLU A 25 9.77 19.19 -7.93
N ASP A 26 10.37 18.15 -7.39
CA ASP A 26 11.52 17.46 -8.01
C ASP A 26 11.12 16.70 -9.30
N GLY A 27 9.84 16.42 -9.49
CA GLY A 27 9.26 15.90 -10.72
C GLY A 27 9.54 14.43 -11.03
N PRO A 28 9.30 14.02 -12.29
CA PRO A 28 9.22 12.60 -12.68
C PRO A 28 10.54 11.84 -12.53
N THR A 29 11.67 12.51 -12.48
CA THR A 29 12.99 11.87 -12.26
C THR A 29 13.23 11.45 -10.81
N HIS A 30 12.38 11.91 -9.88
CA HIS A 30 12.52 11.67 -8.44
C HIS A 30 11.30 11.02 -7.82
N HIS A 31 10.18 10.91 -8.54
CA HIS A 31 9.01 10.18 -8.07
C HIS A 31 9.32 8.70 -7.88
N GLY A 32 9.09 8.16 -6.68
CA GLY A 32 9.21 6.74 -6.34
C GLY A 32 7.90 6.00 -6.62
N THR A 33 7.49 5.93 -7.89
CA THR A 33 6.18 5.41 -8.29
C THR A 33 6.22 4.04 -8.93
N PHE A 34 7.39 3.38 -8.98
CA PHE A 34 7.62 2.10 -9.65
C PHE A 34 8.25 1.04 -8.75
N ASP A 35 8.66 1.41 -7.55
CA ASP A 35 9.48 0.57 -6.67
C ASP A 35 8.75 -0.70 -6.23
N ILE A 36 7.45 -0.63 -5.87
CA ILE A 36 6.67 -1.83 -5.52
C ILE A 36 6.64 -2.80 -6.70
N SER A 37 6.32 -2.31 -7.91
CA SER A 37 6.25 -3.15 -9.10
C SER A 37 7.57 -3.85 -9.42
N LEU A 38 8.69 -3.14 -9.30
CA LEU A 38 10.02 -3.69 -9.54
C LEU A 38 10.44 -4.69 -8.45
N LEU A 39 10.19 -4.38 -7.19
CA LEU A 39 10.62 -5.19 -6.05
C LEU A 39 9.77 -6.43 -5.86
N ASN A 40 8.48 -6.40 -6.20
CA ASN A 40 7.59 -7.56 -6.09
C ASN A 40 8.09 -8.79 -6.84
N SER A 41 8.79 -8.58 -7.96
CA SER A 41 9.34 -9.66 -8.79
C SER A 41 10.57 -10.36 -8.17
N ILE A 42 11.20 -9.79 -7.13
CA ILE A 42 12.46 -10.31 -6.56
C ILE A 42 12.16 -11.38 -5.51
N PRO A 43 12.54 -12.66 -5.71
CA PRO A 43 12.39 -13.70 -4.70
C PRO A 43 13.20 -13.38 -3.42
N ASN A 44 12.77 -13.94 -2.28
CA ASN A 44 13.42 -13.80 -0.97
C ASN A 44 13.47 -12.36 -0.39
N LEU A 45 12.97 -11.35 -1.09
CA LEU A 45 12.92 -9.96 -0.62
C LEU A 45 11.64 -9.73 0.18
N LEU A 46 11.75 -9.30 1.42
CA LEU A 46 10.62 -8.75 2.19
C LEU A 46 10.40 -7.28 1.79
N ILE A 47 9.14 -6.84 1.72
CA ILE A 47 8.80 -5.45 1.37
C ILE A 47 7.86 -4.88 2.42
N PHE A 48 8.29 -3.84 3.10
CA PHE A 48 7.53 -3.13 4.14
C PHE A 48 7.19 -1.71 3.69
N SER A 49 6.01 -1.24 4.08
CA SER A 49 5.53 0.11 3.79
C SER A 49 4.81 0.66 5.02
N PRO A 50 5.50 1.43 5.88
CA PRO A 50 4.92 2.00 7.09
C PRO A 50 3.90 3.09 6.77
N ALA A 51 2.82 3.14 7.54
CA ALA A 51 1.80 4.18 7.44
C ALA A 51 2.14 5.42 8.28
N ASN A 52 3.00 5.28 9.28
CA ASN A 52 3.43 6.35 10.19
C ASN A 52 4.86 6.14 10.70
N ASP A 53 5.34 7.06 11.53
CA ASP A 53 6.67 7.04 12.15
C ASP A 53 6.87 5.85 13.11
N GLU A 54 5.87 5.50 13.89
CA GLU A 54 5.95 4.38 14.85
C GLU A 54 6.11 3.04 14.12
N GLU A 55 5.37 2.83 13.05
CA GLU A 55 5.56 1.65 12.19
C GLU A 55 6.92 1.63 11.52
N LEU A 56 7.41 2.78 11.04
CA LEU A 56 8.74 2.86 10.45
C LEU A 56 9.81 2.44 11.47
N ILE A 57 9.72 2.94 12.72
CA ILE A 57 10.63 2.55 13.80
C ILE A 57 10.54 1.05 14.09
N ALA A 58 9.33 0.50 14.19
CA ALA A 58 9.11 -0.93 14.43
C ALA A 58 9.70 -1.79 13.29
N MET A 59 9.51 -1.40 12.04
CA MET A 59 10.05 -2.09 10.86
C MET A 59 11.58 -2.02 10.80
N ILE A 60 12.18 -0.87 11.14
CA ILE A 60 13.66 -0.72 11.23
C ILE A 60 14.21 -1.60 12.35
N ASN A 61 13.59 -1.62 13.53
CA ASN A 61 14.02 -2.47 14.64
C ASN A 61 13.95 -3.97 14.28
N PHE A 62 12.90 -4.41 13.60
CA PHE A 62 12.81 -5.75 13.06
C PHE A 62 13.94 -6.02 12.06
N ALA A 63 14.13 -5.13 11.09
CA ALA A 63 15.11 -5.28 10.04
C ALA A 63 16.55 -5.37 10.57
N ALA A 64 16.86 -4.64 11.65
CA ALA A 64 18.20 -4.67 12.29
C ALA A 64 18.58 -6.03 12.86
N THR A 65 17.62 -6.88 13.16
CA THR A 65 17.84 -8.22 13.78
C THR A 65 17.58 -9.39 12.82
N TYR A 66 16.93 -9.12 11.68
CA TYR A 66 16.57 -10.15 10.72
C TYR A 66 17.78 -10.62 9.89
N GLN A 67 18.02 -11.95 9.83
CA GLN A 67 19.20 -12.54 9.19
C GLN A 67 18.87 -13.53 8.05
N GLU A 68 17.57 -13.68 7.69
CA GLU A 68 17.17 -14.74 6.74
C GLU A 68 17.11 -14.27 5.28
N GLY A 69 17.40 -12.99 5.02
CA GLY A 69 17.41 -12.42 3.67
C GLY A 69 17.24 -10.91 3.64
N PRO A 70 17.09 -10.32 2.45
CA PRO A 70 16.98 -8.88 2.30
C PRO A 70 15.59 -8.35 2.64
N ILE A 71 15.56 -7.09 3.10
CA ILE A 71 14.35 -6.32 3.39
C ILE A 71 14.41 -5.00 2.62
N ALA A 72 13.31 -4.59 2.02
CA ALA A 72 13.08 -3.25 1.53
C ALA A 72 12.04 -2.55 2.42
N ILE A 73 12.38 -1.38 2.95
CA ILE A 73 11.44 -0.51 3.68
C ILE A 73 11.27 0.74 2.83
N ARG A 74 10.06 0.97 2.32
CA ARG A 74 9.75 2.15 1.50
C ARG A 74 8.96 3.18 2.29
N TYR A 75 9.34 4.45 2.20
CA TYR A 75 8.66 5.54 2.90
C TYR A 75 8.71 6.84 2.09
N PRO A 76 7.69 7.72 2.23
CA PRO A 76 7.60 8.96 1.48
C PRO A 76 8.64 9.99 1.96
N ARG A 77 8.88 11.02 1.12
CA ARG A 77 9.58 12.24 1.53
C ARG A 77 8.65 13.13 2.37
N GLY A 78 9.18 13.75 3.41
CA GLY A 78 8.47 14.74 4.23
C GLY A 78 8.41 14.36 5.70
N SER A 79 7.54 15.05 6.44
CA SER A 79 7.28 14.73 7.84
C SER A 79 6.43 13.46 7.95
N ALA A 80 6.74 12.64 8.93
CA ALA A 80 5.97 11.46 9.21
C ALA A 80 4.55 11.83 9.68
N PHE A 81 3.59 11.03 9.29
CA PHE A 81 2.24 11.10 9.85
C PHE A 81 2.23 10.39 11.19
N HIS A 82 1.66 11.04 12.22
CA HIS A 82 1.42 10.43 13.51
C HIS A 82 -0.08 10.10 13.63
N SER A 83 -0.41 8.86 13.96
CA SER A 83 -1.79 8.41 14.13
C SER A 83 -1.92 7.60 15.40
N GLU A 84 -2.81 8.03 16.31
CA GLU A 84 -3.15 7.28 17.52
C GLU A 84 -3.92 5.97 17.21
N GLU A 85 -4.43 5.81 15.99
CA GLU A 85 -5.22 4.65 15.57
C GLU A 85 -4.37 3.45 15.13
N VAL A 86 -3.06 3.63 14.98
CA VAL A 86 -2.17 2.57 14.46
C VAL A 86 -1.47 1.86 15.62
N VAL A 87 -1.70 0.56 15.72
CA VAL A 87 -1.04 -0.29 16.73
C VAL A 87 0.43 -0.50 16.38
N THR A 88 1.30 -0.31 17.34
CA THR A 88 2.76 -0.32 17.17
C THR A 88 3.37 -1.70 16.98
N GLU A 89 2.70 -2.79 17.35
CA GLU A 89 3.23 -4.14 17.18
C GLU A 89 3.29 -4.51 15.69
N PHE A 90 4.50 -4.71 15.18
CA PHE A 90 4.75 -5.13 13.80
C PHE A 90 5.14 -6.60 13.73
N ILE A 91 4.32 -7.38 13.01
CA ILE A 91 4.58 -8.79 12.70
C ILE A 91 4.65 -8.90 11.17
N PRO A 92 5.80 -9.30 10.59
CA PRO A 92 5.93 -9.49 9.15
C PRO A 92 4.89 -10.45 8.59
N GLY A 93 4.30 -10.09 7.45
CA GLY A 93 3.26 -10.89 6.82
C GLY A 93 1.89 -10.80 7.50
N LYS A 94 1.72 -9.90 8.49
CA LYS A 94 0.42 -9.60 9.07
C LYS A 94 0.00 -8.16 8.80
N ALA A 95 -1.20 -8.02 8.23
CA ALA A 95 -1.87 -6.74 8.05
C ALA A 95 -2.58 -6.33 9.35
N GLN A 96 -2.90 -5.05 9.46
CA GLN A 96 -3.64 -4.51 10.59
C GLN A 96 -5.06 -4.16 10.16
N ILE A 97 -6.05 -4.72 10.84
CA ILE A 97 -7.44 -4.28 10.74
C ILE A 97 -7.59 -3.05 11.63
N VAL A 98 -7.79 -1.87 11.01
CA VAL A 98 -7.97 -0.61 11.75
C VAL A 98 -9.44 -0.33 11.99
N LYS A 99 -10.30 -0.63 11.02
CA LYS A 99 -11.76 -0.59 11.19
C LYS A 99 -12.35 -1.88 10.68
N GLU A 100 -13.16 -2.54 11.49
CA GLU A 100 -14.01 -3.64 11.03
C GLU A 100 -15.17 -3.10 10.20
N GLY A 101 -15.61 -3.87 9.23
CA GLY A 101 -16.65 -3.44 8.30
C GLY A 101 -17.46 -4.61 7.73
N GLU A 102 -18.22 -4.32 6.68
CA GLU A 102 -19.12 -5.28 6.04
C GLU A 102 -18.99 -5.17 4.53
N ASN A 103 -19.06 -6.31 3.84
CA ASN A 103 -19.23 -6.44 2.39
C ASN A 103 -18.17 -5.75 1.48
N ILE A 104 -17.47 -4.73 1.94
CA ILE A 104 -16.42 -4.00 1.20
C ILE A 104 -15.17 -3.84 2.05
N ALA A 105 -13.98 -3.93 1.43
CA ALA A 105 -12.73 -3.69 2.13
C ALA A 105 -11.87 -2.65 1.38
N LEU A 106 -11.28 -1.72 2.14
CA LEU A 106 -10.27 -0.79 1.70
C LEU A 106 -8.92 -1.26 2.24
N LEU A 107 -8.00 -1.63 1.34
CA LEU A 107 -6.67 -2.12 1.68
C LEU A 107 -5.63 -1.08 1.27
N SER A 108 -4.87 -0.55 2.20
CA SER A 108 -3.87 0.47 1.90
C SER A 108 -2.45 -0.02 2.17
N GLU A 109 -1.52 0.27 1.27
CA GLU A 109 -0.11 0.33 1.65
C GLU A 109 0.18 1.63 2.41
N GLY A 110 1.30 1.67 3.16
CA GLY A 110 1.57 2.76 4.09
C GLY A 110 1.56 4.16 3.49
N GLY A 111 2.18 4.35 2.31
CA GLY A 111 2.23 5.65 1.64
C GLY A 111 0.87 6.21 1.22
N ALA A 112 -0.11 5.35 0.93
CA ALA A 112 -1.47 5.71 0.55
C ALA A 112 -2.43 5.84 1.77
N TRP A 113 -1.94 5.61 2.99
CA TRP A 113 -2.77 5.49 4.19
C TRP A 113 -3.72 6.67 4.42
N GLN A 114 -3.22 7.91 4.31
CA GLN A 114 -4.05 9.10 4.53
C GLN A 114 -5.17 9.23 3.50
N ILE A 115 -4.91 8.84 2.25
CA ILE A 115 -5.92 8.83 1.18
C ILE A 115 -6.98 7.77 1.48
N ALA A 116 -6.57 6.56 1.86
CA ALA A 116 -7.51 5.49 2.21
C ALA A 116 -8.37 5.83 3.43
N LEU A 117 -7.77 6.39 4.49
CA LEU A 117 -8.48 6.83 5.69
C LEU A 117 -9.49 7.96 5.37
N GLY A 118 -9.07 8.96 4.58
CA GLY A 118 -9.95 10.02 4.12
C GLY A 118 -11.11 9.49 3.28
N THR A 119 -10.84 8.54 2.39
CA THR A 119 -11.87 7.85 1.59
C THR A 119 -12.83 7.07 2.48
N TRP A 120 -12.31 6.33 3.45
CA TRP A 120 -13.14 5.61 4.45
C TRP A 120 -14.08 6.56 5.20
N ASN A 121 -13.57 7.69 5.69
CA ASN A 121 -14.36 8.69 6.41
C ASN A 121 -15.53 9.22 5.55
N LEU A 122 -15.29 9.49 4.26
CA LEU A 122 -16.32 9.95 3.34
C LEU A 122 -17.39 8.87 3.08
N LEU A 123 -16.98 7.62 2.88
CA LEU A 123 -17.92 6.51 2.70
C LEU A 123 -18.74 6.25 3.97
N ASN A 124 -18.08 6.27 5.13
CA ASN A 124 -18.76 6.07 6.42
C ASN A 124 -19.78 7.17 6.70
N SER A 125 -19.48 8.43 6.37
CA SER A 125 -20.43 9.53 6.51
C SER A 125 -21.67 9.40 5.63
N LYS A 126 -21.59 8.58 4.58
CA LYS A 126 -22.70 8.24 3.66
C LYS A 126 -23.42 6.93 4.05
N GLY A 127 -23.11 6.35 5.21
CA GLY A 127 -23.73 5.14 5.74
C GLY A 127 -23.14 3.83 5.22
N LEU A 128 -22.01 3.86 4.53
CA LEU A 128 -21.26 2.65 4.19
C LEU A 128 -20.29 2.34 5.33
N ASN A 129 -20.09 1.06 5.62
CA ASN A 129 -19.18 0.60 6.67
C ASN A 129 -18.13 -0.38 6.11
N PRO A 130 -17.16 0.12 5.30
CA PRO A 130 -16.12 -0.76 4.75
C PRO A 130 -15.08 -1.15 5.81
N TRP A 131 -14.47 -2.31 5.66
CA TRP A 131 -13.23 -2.63 6.34
C TRP A 131 -12.15 -1.62 5.95
N LEU A 132 -11.32 -1.18 6.91
CA LEU A 132 -10.12 -0.39 6.64
C LEU A 132 -8.91 -1.13 7.18
N ILE A 133 -8.00 -1.50 6.29
CA ILE A 133 -6.89 -2.38 6.58
C ILE A 133 -5.59 -1.75 6.08
N ASN A 134 -4.62 -1.65 6.97
CA ASN A 134 -3.25 -1.29 6.65
C ASN A 134 -2.45 -2.57 6.36
N LEU A 135 -1.97 -2.70 5.13
CA LEU A 135 -1.22 -3.88 4.69
C LEU A 135 0.13 -4.03 5.38
N ARG A 136 0.80 -2.93 5.73
CA ARG A 136 2.10 -2.90 6.43
C ARG A 136 3.22 -3.65 5.71
N CYS A 137 2.98 -4.93 5.42
CA CYS A 137 3.88 -5.82 4.70
C CYS A 137 3.28 -6.12 3.31
N LEU A 138 4.01 -5.74 2.26
CA LEU A 138 3.58 -5.95 0.88
C LEU A 138 4.11 -7.29 0.34
N LYS A 139 5.16 -7.82 0.99
CA LYS A 139 5.72 -9.12 0.70
C LYS A 139 6.43 -9.67 1.95
N PRO A 140 5.95 -10.81 2.52
CA PRO A 140 4.75 -11.54 2.14
C PRO A 140 3.47 -10.76 2.48
N LEU A 141 2.38 -11.04 1.77
CA LEU A 141 1.04 -10.56 2.11
C LEU A 141 0.44 -11.42 3.24
N ASP A 142 -0.52 -10.87 3.98
CA ASP A 142 -1.38 -11.64 4.90
C ASP A 142 -2.44 -12.40 4.09
N GLU A 143 -2.02 -13.52 3.48
CA GLU A 143 -2.87 -14.29 2.58
C GLU A 143 -4.13 -14.83 3.27
N ASP A 144 -4.04 -15.21 4.56
CA ASP A 144 -5.17 -15.75 5.30
C ASP A 144 -6.28 -14.69 5.45
N LEU A 145 -5.89 -13.47 5.85
CA LEU A 145 -6.81 -12.35 5.94
C LEU A 145 -7.41 -12.03 4.57
N LEU A 146 -6.58 -11.92 3.53
CA LEU A 146 -7.03 -11.58 2.17
C LEU A 146 -7.98 -12.64 1.62
N LYS A 147 -7.69 -13.93 1.77
CA LYS A 147 -8.57 -15.02 1.34
C LYS A 147 -9.89 -15.03 2.11
N ASN A 148 -9.88 -14.64 3.39
CA ASN A 148 -11.13 -14.49 4.16
C ASN A 148 -11.97 -13.31 3.65
N LEU A 149 -11.36 -12.15 3.42
CA LEU A 149 -12.04 -10.99 2.83
C LEU A 149 -12.58 -11.30 1.43
N GLY A 150 -11.83 -12.05 0.62
CA GLY A 150 -12.26 -12.49 -0.69
C GLY A 150 -13.52 -13.36 -0.67
N LYS A 151 -13.81 -14.07 0.43
CA LYS A 151 -15.04 -14.86 0.62
C LYS A 151 -16.20 -14.06 1.18
N THR A 152 -15.92 -13.01 1.95
CA THR A 152 -16.93 -12.27 2.74
C THR A 152 -17.30 -10.92 2.13
N CYS A 153 -16.41 -10.32 1.34
CA CYS A 153 -16.63 -9.05 0.67
C CYS A 153 -17.03 -9.23 -0.78
N SER A 154 -17.91 -8.38 -1.28
CA SER A 154 -18.23 -8.28 -2.71
C SER A 154 -17.13 -7.54 -3.49
N HIS A 155 -16.50 -6.56 -2.85
CA HIS A 155 -15.47 -5.72 -3.44
C HIS A 155 -14.31 -5.47 -2.47
N ILE A 156 -13.10 -5.50 -3.01
CA ILE A 156 -11.89 -5.05 -2.34
C ILE A 156 -11.29 -3.93 -3.19
N PHE A 157 -11.02 -2.80 -2.56
CA PHE A 157 -10.35 -1.65 -3.18
C PHE A 157 -8.95 -1.49 -2.58
N THR A 158 -7.93 -1.50 -3.41
CA THR A 158 -6.54 -1.32 -2.96
C THR A 158 -6.07 0.11 -3.23
N PHE A 159 -5.24 0.64 -2.34
CA PHE A 159 -4.68 1.99 -2.43
C PHE A 159 -3.16 1.88 -2.37
N GLU A 160 -2.49 2.36 -3.40
CA GLU A 160 -1.02 2.30 -3.47
C GLU A 160 -0.40 3.54 -4.12
N THR A 161 0.67 4.06 -3.54
CA THR A 161 1.47 5.15 -4.10
C THR A 161 2.50 4.61 -5.10
N ASN A 162 2.03 3.81 -6.03
CA ASN A 162 2.78 3.13 -7.08
C ASN A 162 1.89 3.03 -8.34
N VAL A 163 2.50 2.83 -9.50
CA VAL A 163 1.72 2.46 -10.69
C VAL A 163 0.95 1.17 -10.44
N VAL A 164 -0.30 1.10 -10.88
CA VAL A 164 -1.15 -0.08 -10.67
C VAL A 164 -0.60 -1.35 -11.34
N ILE A 165 0.20 -1.17 -12.40
CA ILE A 165 0.81 -2.27 -13.16
C ILE A 165 1.89 -2.95 -12.31
N GLY A 166 1.69 -4.22 -11.96
CA GLY A 166 2.62 -4.99 -11.14
C GLY A 166 2.71 -4.56 -9.67
N GLY A 167 1.86 -3.64 -9.23
CA GLY A 167 1.77 -3.16 -7.86
C GLY A 167 1.19 -4.20 -6.89
N VAL A 168 0.99 -3.78 -5.65
CA VAL A 168 0.44 -4.66 -4.61
C VAL A 168 -1.00 -5.07 -4.91
N GLY A 169 -1.81 -4.17 -5.46
CA GLY A 169 -3.18 -4.46 -5.85
C GLY A 169 -3.28 -5.52 -6.95
N ALA A 170 -2.39 -5.48 -7.95
CA ALA A 170 -2.33 -6.51 -8.98
C ALA A 170 -2.00 -7.90 -8.39
N ARG A 171 -1.10 -7.97 -7.40
CA ARG A 171 -0.76 -9.20 -6.70
C ARG A 171 -1.93 -9.72 -5.85
N ILE A 172 -2.67 -8.84 -5.19
CA ILE A 172 -3.88 -9.20 -4.44
C ILE A 172 -4.94 -9.75 -5.40
N GLY A 173 -5.15 -9.10 -6.56
CA GLY A 173 -6.05 -9.59 -7.60
C GLY A 173 -5.70 -11.00 -8.08
N GLN A 174 -4.41 -11.27 -8.31
CA GLN A 174 -3.94 -12.61 -8.66
C GLN A 174 -4.17 -13.64 -7.55
N LEU A 175 -3.93 -13.27 -6.28
CA LEU A 175 -4.18 -14.15 -5.13
C LEU A 175 -5.67 -14.53 -5.00
N LEU A 176 -6.55 -13.62 -5.39
CA LEU A 176 -8.01 -13.75 -5.24
C LEU A 176 -8.75 -14.06 -6.55
N GLU A 177 -8.05 -14.49 -7.62
CA GLU A 177 -8.65 -14.69 -8.95
C GLU A 177 -9.80 -15.71 -8.96
N GLU A 178 -9.75 -16.71 -8.08
CA GLU A 178 -10.82 -17.71 -7.93
C GLU A 178 -11.91 -17.28 -6.94
N SER A 179 -11.77 -16.10 -6.32
CA SER A 179 -12.73 -15.56 -5.36
C SER A 179 -13.91 -14.90 -6.08
N PRO A 180 -15.13 -14.93 -5.52
CA PRO A 180 -16.26 -14.16 -6.06
C PRO A 180 -16.10 -12.64 -5.90
N CYS A 181 -15.14 -12.19 -5.09
CA CYS A 181 -14.88 -10.80 -4.80
C CYS A 181 -14.22 -10.10 -6.00
N LYS A 182 -14.67 -8.88 -6.31
CA LYS A 182 -14.01 -8.03 -7.29
C LYS A 182 -12.89 -7.22 -6.63
N VAL A 183 -11.68 -7.27 -7.19
CA VAL A 183 -10.55 -6.45 -6.73
C VAL A 183 -10.37 -5.29 -7.70
N ILE A 184 -10.45 -4.06 -7.18
CA ILE A 184 -10.25 -2.81 -7.92
C ILE A 184 -9.04 -2.09 -7.34
N ASN A 185 -8.09 -1.71 -8.21
CA ASN A 185 -6.83 -1.15 -7.78
C ASN A 185 -6.79 0.35 -8.04
N PHE A 186 -6.60 1.13 -6.98
CA PHE A 186 -6.33 2.55 -7.02
C PHE A 186 -4.85 2.82 -6.77
N GLY A 187 -4.24 3.50 -7.69
CA GLY A 187 -2.83 3.85 -7.66
C GLY A 187 -2.51 4.81 -8.79
N TYR A 188 -1.25 4.93 -9.13
CA TYR A 188 -0.83 5.87 -10.16
C TYR A 188 -1.02 5.28 -11.55
N PRO A 189 -1.37 6.14 -12.53
CA PRO A 189 -1.58 5.73 -13.91
C PRO A 189 -0.25 5.38 -14.62
N ASP A 190 -0.35 4.73 -15.78
CA ASP A 190 0.79 4.35 -16.63
C ASP A 190 1.29 5.54 -17.47
N PHE A 191 1.72 6.59 -16.78
CA PHE A 191 2.46 7.71 -17.38
C PHE A 191 3.34 8.40 -16.34
N PHE A 192 4.34 9.17 -16.80
CA PHE A 192 5.19 9.96 -15.92
C PHE A 192 4.44 11.19 -15.40
N VAL A 193 4.13 11.20 -14.11
CA VAL A 193 3.46 12.34 -13.45
C VAL A 193 4.41 13.55 -13.49
N PRO A 194 3.96 14.75 -13.92
CA PRO A 194 4.80 15.93 -14.01
C PRO A 194 5.24 16.44 -12.62
N HIS A 195 6.05 17.49 -12.58
CA HIS A 195 6.37 18.22 -11.35
C HIS A 195 5.20 19.12 -10.93
N GLY A 196 5.08 19.35 -9.64
CA GLY A 196 4.03 20.21 -9.07
C GLY A 196 3.89 20.00 -7.56
N LYS A 197 2.93 20.65 -6.93
CA LYS A 197 2.59 20.35 -5.53
C LYS A 197 1.88 19.01 -5.47
N ILE A 198 2.18 18.21 -4.44
CA ILE A 198 1.63 16.85 -4.30
C ILE A 198 0.10 16.84 -4.35
N GLU A 199 -0.55 17.83 -3.73
CA GLU A 199 -2.01 17.95 -3.74
C GLU A 199 -2.55 18.13 -5.16
N GLN A 200 -1.93 19.01 -5.95
CA GLN A 200 -2.33 19.27 -7.35
C GLN A 200 -2.06 18.06 -8.26
N LEU A 201 -0.97 17.34 -7.99
CA LEU A 201 -0.66 16.12 -8.72
C LEU A 201 -1.64 14.99 -8.40
N ASN A 202 -2.03 14.83 -7.13
CA ASN A 202 -3.06 13.89 -6.73
C ASN A 202 -4.43 14.23 -7.34
N GLU A 203 -4.79 15.51 -7.41
CA GLU A 203 -5.99 15.96 -8.13
C GLU A 203 -5.91 15.63 -9.62
N LEU A 204 -4.77 15.91 -10.25
CA LEU A 204 -4.56 15.64 -11.69
C LEU A 204 -4.77 14.16 -12.04
N ILE A 205 -4.31 13.25 -11.19
CA ILE A 205 -4.41 11.80 -11.43
C ILE A 205 -5.65 11.17 -10.77
N GLY A 206 -6.49 11.95 -10.11
CA GLY A 206 -7.69 11.45 -9.42
C GLY A 206 -7.39 10.65 -8.14
N PHE A 207 -6.18 10.75 -7.58
CA PHE A 207 -5.80 10.02 -6.36
C PHE A 207 -6.08 10.85 -5.12
N THR A 208 -7.35 11.21 -4.92
CA THR A 208 -7.85 11.99 -3.77
C THR A 208 -9.00 11.28 -3.07
N PRO A 209 -9.20 11.48 -1.76
CA PRO A 209 -10.30 10.85 -1.03
C PRO A 209 -11.68 11.12 -1.65
N ALA A 210 -11.93 12.36 -2.10
CA ALA A 210 -13.20 12.75 -2.70
C ALA A 210 -13.47 11.95 -3.98
N HIS A 211 -12.53 11.98 -4.93
CA HIS A 211 -12.67 11.28 -6.20
C HIS A 211 -12.79 9.76 -5.99
N LEU A 212 -11.93 9.16 -5.15
CA LEU A 212 -11.95 7.72 -4.92
C LEU A 212 -13.21 7.25 -4.20
N SER A 213 -13.79 8.07 -3.30
CA SER A 213 -15.07 7.73 -2.67
C SER A 213 -16.23 7.70 -3.69
N GLU A 214 -16.21 8.58 -4.70
CA GLU A 214 -17.18 8.57 -5.79
C GLU A 214 -16.99 7.39 -6.74
N GLU A 215 -15.73 7.05 -7.06
CA GLU A 215 -15.41 5.87 -7.87
C GLU A 215 -15.88 4.59 -7.18
N ILE A 216 -15.65 4.44 -5.88
CA ILE A 216 -16.13 3.28 -5.10
C ILE A 216 -17.66 3.19 -5.20
N GLN A 217 -18.38 4.29 -5.00
CA GLN A 217 -19.85 4.28 -5.10
C GLN A 217 -20.32 3.89 -6.51
N ARG A 218 -19.64 4.35 -7.57
CA ARG A 218 -19.95 3.95 -8.95
C ARG A 218 -19.76 2.42 -9.15
N HIS A 219 -18.69 1.85 -8.62
CA HIS A 219 -18.45 0.39 -8.68
C HIS A 219 -19.52 -0.41 -7.93
N LEU A 220 -20.06 0.16 -6.86
CA LEU A 220 -21.14 -0.45 -6.07
C LEU A 220 -22.54 -0.19 -6.67
N SER A 221 -22.63 0.61 -7.74
CA SER A 221 -23.89 1.03 -8.37
C SER A 221 -24.82 1.78 -7.40
N LEU A 222 -24.26 2.65 -6.56
CA LEU A 222 -24.92 3.50 -5.57
C LEU A 222 -25.04 4.96 -6.05
#